data_2b8e7ec763be086774bbd0cdf6bd8e9c
#
_entry.id   2b8e7ec763be086774bbd0cdf6bd8e9c
#
_cell.length_a   1.000
_cell.length_b   1.000
_cell.length_c   1.000
_cell.angle_alpha   90.00
_cell.angle_beta   90.00
_cell.angle_gamma   90.00
#
_symmetry.space_group_name_H-M   'P 1'
#
loop_
_entity.id
_entity.type
_entity.pdbx_description
1 polymer ?
#
loop_
_entity_poly.entity_id
_entity_poly.type
_entity_poly.pdbx_seq_one_letter_code
_entity_poly.pdbx_strand_id
1 'polypeptide(L)'
;MILEFGRKIYHKFPKIRPFLGFFHRKFILKPKFVGWGMTTQHQLPWINEFDDDCFRKTCIDIKNNFKFTTNTANISKGNIDTLRWRHWIVSYCTRHVMKFTNCLKYNFVECGVGDGVTTFFSLREINNDEKIKENFSMHLYDSWSEMKKDNLLKEELLNVGRYLNLNIELTRSNLKEFEKKIIFHQGYIPESFSKVPNSPDEIVFLHIDLNSAIPTKATLDFFFPKITHGGIILFDDYGWEGYDETKQVVDKYFYNKSGMLLKLPTGQAIYFNN
;
A
#
# COMPACT_ATOMS: atom_id res chain seq x y z
N MET A 1 -21.85 13.71 -13.88
CA MET A 1 -21.86 15.17 -14.12
C MET A 1 -21.57 16.00 -12.87
N ILE A 2 -22.35 15.89 -11.78
CA ILE A 2 -22.09 16.68 -10.55
C ILE A 2 -20.78 16.24 -9.84
N LEU A 3 -20.48 14.96 -9.80
CA LEU A 3 -19.25 14.42 -9.22
C LEU A 3 -17.99 14.79 -10.02
N GLU A 4 -18.05 14.79 -11.35
CA GLU A 4 -16.94 15.23 -12.21
C GLU A 4 -16.65 16.73 -12.09
N PHE A 5 -17.69 17.53 -11.96
CA PHE A 5 -17.55 18.97 -11.74
C PHE A 5 -16.91 19.26 -10.36
N GLY A 6 -17.35 18.54 -9.33
CA GLY A 6 -16.78 18.63 -8.00
C GLY A 6 -15.31 18.22 -7.96
N ARG A 7 -14.90 17.14 -8.66
CA ARG A 7 -13.51 16.72 -8.82
C ARG A 7 -12.66 17.79 -9.52
N LYS A 8 -13.14 18.39 -10.59
CA LYS A 8 -12.41 19.48 -11.31
C LYS A 8 -12.16 20.68 -10.39
N ILE A 9 -13.14 21.09 -9.58
CA ILE A 9 -12.98 22.17 -8.60
C ILE A 9 -12.00 21.79 -7.52
N TYR A 10 -12.07 20.57 -6.98
CA TYR A 10 -11.19 20.06 -5.96
C TYR A 10 -9.71 20.12 -6.36
N HIS A 11 -9.39 19.80 -7.62
CA HIS A 11 -8.01 19.87 -8.15
C HIS A 11 -7.56 21.29 -8.51
N LYS A 12 -8.47 22.13 -8.95
CA LYS A 12 -8.15 23.48 -9.44
C LYS A 12 -7.87 24.49 -8.29
N PHE A 13 -8.39 24.23 -7.10
CA PHE A 13 -8.28 25.17 -5.96
C PHE A 13 -7.74 24.47 -4.69
N PRO A 14 -6.40 24.31 -4.57
CA PRO A 14 -5.80 23.58 -3.45
C PRO A 14 -6.11 24.16 -2.07
N LYS A 15 -6.28 25.48 -1.95
CA LYS A 15 -6.59 26.15 -0.67
C LYS A 15 -7.97 25.83 -0.10
N ILE A 16 -8.94 25.46 -0.94
CA ILE A 16 -10.29 25.12 -0.48
C ILE A 16 -10.53 23.61 -0.35
N ARG A 17 -9.53 22.76 -0.70
CA ARG A 17 -9.60 21.31 -0.56
C ARG A 17 -10.04 20.82 0.83
N PRO A 18 -9.49 21.34 1.94
CA PRO A 18 -9.91 20.89 3.27
C PRO A 18 -11.40 21.13 3.53
N PHE A 19 -11.90 22.29 3.10
CA PHE A 19 -13.30 22.67 3.27
C PHE A 19 -14.24 21.84 2.37
N LEU A 20 -13.89 21.68 1.10
CA LEU A 20 -14.64 20.83 0.17
C LEU A 20 -14.62 19.37 0.59
N GLY A 21 -13.48 18.87 1.07
CA GLY A 21 -13.35 17.53 1.60
C GLY A 21 -14.17 17.30 2.87
N PHE A 22 -14.27 18.31 3.75
CA PHE A 22 -15.12 18.27 4.93
C PHE A 22 -16.61 18.24 4.54
N PHE A 23 -17.04 19.10 3.62
CA PHE A 23 -18.41 19.14 3.11
C PHE A 23 -18.80 17.86 2.39
N HIS A 24 -17.95 17.35 1.53
CA HIS A 24 -18.14 16.08 0.82
C HIS A 24 -18.30 14.92 1.79
N ARG A 25 -17.42 14.82 2.79
CA ARG A 25 -17.52 13.78 3.83
C ARG A 25 -18.78 13.91 4.67
N LYS A 26 -19.15 15.12 5.07
CA LYS A 26 -20.26 15.35 6.00
C LYS A 26 -21.65 15.24 5.35
N PHE A 27 -21.79 15.64 4.08
CA PHE A 27 -23.09 15.81 3.43
C PHE A 27 -23.31 14.91 2.21
N ILE A 28 -22.26 14.43 1.54
CA ILE A 28 -22.36 13.67 0.29
C ILE A 28 -22.01 12.20 0.49
N LEU A 29 -20.97 11.91 1.26
CA LEU A 29 -20.65 10.54 1.62
C LEU A 29 -21.52 10.10 2.79
N LYS A 30 -22.72 9.61 2.48
CA LYS A 30 -23.38 8.70 3.41
C LYS A 30 -22.52 7.43 3.45
N PRO A 31 -22.10 6.96 4.63
CA PRO A 31 -21.38 5.69 4.71
C PRO A 31 -22.29 4.62 4.10
N LYS A 32 -21.88 4.03 2.98
CA LYS A 32 -22.62 2.96 2.30
C LYS A 32 -22.61 1.65 3.09
N PHE A 33 -21.75 1.57 4.09
CA PHE A 33 -21.62 0.43 4.95
C PHE A 33 -21.64 0.86 6.41
N VAL A 34 -22.72 0.53 7.08
CA VAL A 34 -22.85 0.57 8.54
C VAL A 34 -22.71 -0.86 9.02
N GLY A 35 -21.55 -1.44 8.84
CA GLY A 35 -21.25 -2.78 9.31
C GLY A 35 -20.88 -2.77 10.79
N TRP A 36 -20.75 -3.93 11.36
CA TRP A 36 -20.42 -4.18 12.76
C TRP A 36 -19.18 -3.40 13.21
N GLY A 37 -19.33 -2.13 13.58
CA GLY A 37 -18.29 -1.29 14.17
C GLY A 37 -17.18 -0.78 13.26
N MET A 38 -17.25 -1.03 11.96
CA MET A 38 -16.32 -0.38 11.04
C MET A 38 -16.78 1.03 10.76
N THR A 39 -16.41 1.91 11.59
CA THR A 39 -16.60 3.32 11.44
C THR A 39 -15.24 3.96 11.12
N THR A 40 -15.17 5.16 10.54
CA THR A 40 -13.94 5.83 10.13
C THR A 40 -13.09 6.36 11.30
N GLN A 41 -13.51 6.20 12.55
CA GLN A 41 -12.84 6.75 13.74
C GLN A 41 -12.28 5.64 14.65
N HIS A 42 -11.61 4.64 14.11
CA HIS A 42 -11.62 3.39 14.79
C HIS A 42 -10.42 3.04 15.59
N GLN A 43 -10.73 2.78 16.79
CA GLN A 43 -9.93 1.87 17.59
C GLN A 43 -10.20 0.44 17.11
N LEU A 44 -9.17 -0.30 16.81
CA LEU A 44 -9.26 -1.74 16.74
C LEU A 44 -9.51 -2.24 18.17
N PRO A 45 -10.56 -3.02 18.44
CA PRO A 45 -10.91 -3.44 19.81
C PRO A 45 -9.77 -4.16 20.53
N TRP A 46 -8.94 -4.87 19.76
CA TRP A 46 -7.83 -5.70 20.24
C TRP A 46 -6.46 -5.01 20.20
N ILE A 47 -6.36 -3.74 19.83
CA ILE A 47 -5.07 -3.03 19.66
C ILE A 47 -4.25 -2.90 20.95
N ASN A 48 -4.88 -3.14 22.10
CA ASN A 48 -4.22 -3.12 23.39
C ASN A 48 -3.84 -4.53 23.88
N GLU A 49 -4.13 -5.56 23.09
CA GLU A 49 -3.70 -6.92 23.39
C GLU A 49 -2.19 -7.07 23.13
N PHE A 50 -1.59 -8.04 23.81
CA PHE A 50 -0.12 -8.20 23.80
C PHE A 50 0.43 -8.49 22.40
N ASP A 51 -0.25 -9.30 21.63
CA ASP A 51 0.13 -9.69 20.26
C ASP A 51 0.04 -8.52 19.25
N ASP A 52 -0.74 -7.48 19.55
CA ASP A 52 -0.80 -6.27 18.74
C ASP A 52 0.06 -5.10 19.28
N ASP A 53 0.88 -5.34 20.29
CA ASP A 53 1.73 -4.30 20.89
C ASP A 53 2.76 -3.74 19.89
N CYS A 54 3.29 -4.58 18.99
CA CYS A 54 4.18 -4.15 17.91
C CYS A 54 3.50 -3.13 17.00
N PHE A 55 2.30 -3.41 16.55
CA PHE A 55 1.52 -2.50 15.71
C PHE A 55 1.23 -1.17 16.41
N ARG A 56 0.80 -1.21 17.67
CA ARG A 56 0.53 -0.01 18.48
C ARG A 56 1.76 0.87 18.65
N LYS A 57 2.91 0.29 18.98
CA LYS A 57 4.19 0.99 19.09
C LYS A 57 4.61 1.60 17.75
N THR A 58 4.44 0.87 16.66
CA THR A 58 4.73 1.35 15.30
C THR A 58 3.89 2.58 14.94
N CYS A 59 2.59 2.59 15.25
CA CYS A 59 1.75 3.79 15.06
C CYS A 59 2.30 5.02 15.81
N ILE A 60 2.76 4.83 17.04
CA ILE A 60 3.33 5.90 17.87
C ILE A 60 4.65 6.39 17.27
N ASP A 61 5.52 5.47 16.85
CA ASP A 61 6.82 5.79 16.26
C ASP A 61 6.68 6.59 14.99
N ILE A 62 5.77 6.19 14.09
CA ILE A 62 5.49 6.92 12.85
C ILE A 62 5.01 8.34 13.16
N LYS A 63 4.07 8.51 14.09
CA LYS A 63 3.57 9.83 14.47
C LYS A 63 4.65 10.75 15.04
N ASN A 64 5.62 10.20 15.73
CA ASN A 64 6.65 10.97 16.41
C ASN A 64 7.87 11.24 15.52
N ASN A 65 8.24 10.31 14.67
CA ASN A 65 9.54 10.30 14.01
C ASN A 65 9.51 10.45 12.50
N PHE A 66 8.39 10.06 11.82
CA PHE A 66 8.32 10.16 10.36
C PHE A 66 8.15 11.60 9.89
N LYS A 67 8.79 11.89 8.78
CA LYS A 67 8.54 13.08 7.97
C LYS A 67 7.65 12.70 6.81
N PHE A 68 6.72 13.56 6.47
CA PHE A 68 5.73 13.32 5.42
C PHE A 68 5.87 14.34 4.30
N THR A 69 5.73 13.88 3.08
CA THR A 69 5.65 14.73 1.90
C THR A 69 4.39 15.60 1.97
N THR A 70 4.55 16.91 1.86
CA THR A 70 3.52 17.93 2.15
C THR A 70 2.30 17.88 1.23
N ASN A 71 2.35 17.17 0.11
CA ASN A 71 1.31 17.17 -0.91
C ASN A 71 0.77 15.79 -1.27
N THR A 72 1.12 14.74 -0.56
CA THR A 72 0.42 13.48 -0.68
C THR A 72 -0.89 13.60 0.09
N ALA A 73 -1.99 13.64 -0.64
CA ALA A 73 -3.31 14.04 -0.12
C ALA A 73 -3.83 13.18 1.05
N ASN A 74 -3.23 12.03 1.31
CA ASN A 74 -3.79 11.05 2.21
C ASN A 74 -2.85 10.54 3.31
N ILE A 75 -1.56 10.84 3.27
CA ILE A 75 -0.63 10.34 4.28
C ILE A 75 -0.03 11.52 5.03
N SER A 76 -0.59 11.83 6.16
CA SER A 76 -0.09 12.80 7.11
C SER A 76 -0.08 12.16 8.50
N LYS A 77 0.62 12.81 9.43
CA LYS A 77 0.63 12.39 10.84
C LYS A 77 -0.78 12.13 11.40
N GLY A 78 -1.79 12.92 11.00
CA GLY A 78 -3.18 12.75 11.43
C GLY A 78 -3.88 11.55 10.79
N ASN A 79 -3.42 11.10 9.63
CA ASN A 79 -4.07 9.99 8.91
C ASN A 79 -3.64 8.61 9.41
N ILE A 80 -2.57 8.49 10.20
CA ILE A 80 -2.17 7.21 10.78
C ILE A 80 -3.31 6.61 11.60
N ASP A 81 -4.05 7.40 12.36
CA ASP A 81 -5.19 6.91 13.13
C ASP A 81 -6.41 6.60 12.25
N THR A 82 -6.69 7.42 11.23
CA THR A 82 -7.84 7.22 10.35
C THR A 82 -7.66 6.06 9.37
N LEU A 83 -6.41 5.70 9.05
CA LEU A 83 -6.04 4.58 8.19
C LEU A 83 -5.57 3.35 8.98
N ARG A 84 -5.87 3.29 10.26
CA ARG A 84 -5.36 2.26 11.17
C ARG A 84 -5.70 0.84 10.70
N TRP A 85 -6.92 0.58 10.25
CA TRP A 85 -7.32 -0.71 9.69
C TRP A 85 -6.50 -1.10 8.45
N ARG A 86 -6.26 -0.15 7.55
CA ARG A 86 -5.43 -0.36 6.35
C ARG A 86 -4.03 -0.82 6.73
N HIS A 87 -3.40 -0.13 7.67
CA HIS A 87 -2.05 -0.47 8.13
C HIS A 87 -2.01 -1.76 8.95
N TRP A 88 -3.06 -2.03 9.74
CA TRP A 88 -3.15 -3.29 10.48
C TRP A 88 -3.22 -4.50 9.56
N ILE A 89 -3.90 -4.40 8.41
CA ILE A 89 -3.93 -5.46 7.39
C ILE A 89 -2.51 -5.74 6.87
N VAL A 90 -1.68 -4.71 6.64
CA VAL A 90 -0.27 -4.89 6.24
C VAL A 90 0.51 -5.68 7.29
N SER A 91 0.41 -5.28 8.56
CA SER A 91 1.03 -6.01 9.68
C SER A 91 0.54 -7.44 9.76
N TYR A 92 -0.76 -7.67 9.64
CA TYR A 92 -1.35 -9.01 9.67
C TYR A 92 -0.87 -9.90 8.52
N CYS A 93 -0.85 -9.40 7.29
CA CYS A 93 -0.32 -10.11 6.12
C CYS A 93 1.16 -10.46 6.30
N THR A 94 1.95 -9.56 6.84
CA THR A 94 3.37 -9.81 7.16
C THR A 94 3.51 -10.94 8.18
N ARG A 95 2.76 -10.91 9.27
CA ARG A 95 2.75 -11.99 10.28
C ARG A 95 2.29 -13.33 9.69
N HIS A 96 1.27 -13.29 8.80
CA HIS A 96 0.76 -14.50 8.15
C HIS A 96 1.84 -15.18 7.33
N VAL A 97 2.51 -14.46 6.42
CA VAL A 97 3.54 -15.08 5.57
C VAL A 97 4.73 -15.58 6.39
N MET A 98 5.14 -14.89 7.43
CA MET A 98 6.19 -15.36 8.34
C MET A 98 5.84 -16.67 9.03
N LYS A 99 4.56 -16.90 9.31
CA LYS A 99 4.07 -18.11 9.98
C LYS A 99 3.84 -19.29 9.03
N PHE A 100 3.35 -19.01 7.82
CA PHE A 100 2.85 -20.05 6.90
C PHE A 100 3.72 -20.31 5.68
N THR A 101 4.81 -19.54 5.48
CA THR A 101 5.82 -19.85 4.48
C THR A 101 7.08 -20.41 5.15
N ASN A 102 7.84 -21.20 4.36
CA ASN A 102 9.12 -21.76 4.82
C ASN A 102 10.15 -21.58 3.71
N CYS A 103 10.95 -20.51 3.80
CA CYS A 103 11.92 -20.12 2.81
C CYS A 103 13.32 -20.04 3.41
N LEU A 104 14.35 -20.29 2.59
CA LEU A 104 15.76 -20.09 3.01
C LEU A 104 16.04 -18.60 3.25
N LYS A 105 15.41 -17.74 2.45
CA LYS A 105 15.46 -16.28 2.59
C LYS A 105 14.08 -15.70 2.30
N TYR A 106 13.62 -14.84 3.17
CA TYR A 106 12.31 -14.19 3.06
C TYR A 106 12.45 -12.88 2.26
N ASN A 107 11.90 -12.84 1.05
CA ASN A 107 11.85 -11.62 0.27
C ASN A 107 10.44 -11.02 0.33
N PHE A 108 10.38 -9.78 0.78
CA PHE A 108 9.18 -8.94 0.79
C PHE A 108 9.31 -7.91 -0.31
N VAL A 109 8.25 -7.67 -1.06
CA VAL A 109 8.22 -6.69 -2.15
C VAL A 109 7.09 -5.71 -1.92
N GLU A 110 7.36 -4.43 -2.07
CA GLU A 110 6.35 -3.38 -2.13
C GLU A 110 6.52 -2.57 -3.41
N CYS A 111 5.43 -2.39 -4.15
CA CYS A 111 5.34 -1.59 -5.37
C CYS A 111 4.39 -0.41 -5.09
N GLY A 112 4.95 0.81 -5.11
CA GLY A 112 4.30 2.02 -4.62
C GLY A 112 4.55 2.21 -3.12
N VAL A 113 5.63 2.89 -2.79
CA VAL A 113 6.19 2.99 -1.44
C VAL A 113 5.87 4.32 -0.76
N GLY A 114 5.85 5.40 -1.57
CA GLY A 114 5.67 6.74 -1.06
C GLY A 114 6.71 7.12 0.00
N ASP A 115 6.24 7.61 1.14
CA ASP A 115 7.11 8.00 2.27
C ASP A 115 7.56 6.79 3.14
N GLY A 116 7.17 5.55 2.79
CA GLY A 116 7.60 4.32 3.45
C GLY A 116 6.77 3.88 4.66
N VAL A 117 5.55 4.39 4.81
CA VAL A 117 4.70 4.11 5.99
C VAL A 117 4.31 2.63 6.07
N THR A 118 3.76 2.07 5.01
CA THR A 118 3.36 0.65 4.92
C THR A 118 4.55 -0.28 5.04
N THR A 119 5.66 0.07 4.37
CA THR A 119 6.95 -0.61 4.52
C THR A 119 7.37 -0.70 5.99
N PHE A 120 7.26 0.41 6.74
CA PHE A 120 7.70 0.45 8.13
C PHE A 120 6.87 -0.47 9.03
N PHE A 121 5.57 -0.60 8.80
CA PHE A 121 4.74 -1.58 9.52
C PHE A 121 5.24 -3.00 9.27
N SER A 122 5.51 -3.38 8.02
CA SER A 122 6.07 -4.70 7.69
C SER A 122 7.44 -4.92 8.35
N LEU A 123 8.35 -3.95 8.24
CA LEU A 123 9.69 -4.06 8.82
C LEU A 123 9.68 -4.21 10.34
N ARG A 124 8.77 -3.54 11.03
CA ARG A 124 8.60 -3.68 12.48
C ARG A 124 8.09 -5.06 12.88
N GLU A 125 7.13 -5.62 12.15
CA GLU A 125 6.66 -7.00 12.37
C GLU A 125 7.79 -8.00 12.13
N ILE A 126 8.55 -7.86 11.04
CA ILE A 126 9.67 -8.75 10.73
C ILE A 126 10.77 -8.67 11.79
N ASN A 127 11.10 -7.45 12.24
CA ASN A 127 12.13 -7.24 13.26
C ASN A 127 11.72 -7.78 14.65
N ASN A 128 10.44 -7.97 14.87
CA ASN A 128 9.91 -8.56 16.10
C ASN A 128 9.93 -10.10 16.08
N ASP A 129 10.25 -10.72 14.95
CA ASP A 129 10.36 -12.18 14.80
C ASP A 129 11.81 -12.65 14.86
N GLU A 130 12.17 -13.37 15.92
CA GLU A 130 13.55 -13.83 16.18
C GLU A 130 14.11 -14.80 15.13
N LYS A 131 13.24 -15.47 14.36
CA LYS A 131 13.67 -16.44 13.33
C LYS A 131 13.98 -15.78 12.01
N ILE A 132 13.25 -14.71 11.67
CA ILE A 132 13.26 -14.13 10.32
C ILE A 132 14.06 -12.83 10.26
N LYS A 133 14.14 -12.07 11.35
CA LYS A 133 14.78 -10.74 11.41
C LYS A 133 16.19 -10.67 10.82
N GLU A 134 16.95 -11.77 10.85
CA GLU A 134 18.31 -11.81 10.28
C GLU A 134 18.33 -12.32 8.84
N ASN A 135 17.24 -12.96 8.37
CA ASN A 135 17.23 -13.65 7.08
C ASN A 135 16.12 -13.14 6.13
N PHE A 136 16.04 -11.83 5.95
CA PHE A 136 15.08 -11.24 4.99
C PHE A 136 15.70 -10.15 4.14
N SER A 137 15.01 -9.81 3.06
CA SER A 137 15.22 -8.59 2.27
C SER A 137 13.88 -7.94 1.96
N MET A 138 13.85 -6.60 2.00
CA MET A 138 12.71 -5.78 1.59
C MET A 138 13.06 -5.07 0.28
N HIS A 139 12.33 -5.36 -0.78
CA HIS A 139 12.51 -4.76 -2.10
C HIS A 139 11.44 -3.71 -2.33
N LEU A 140 11.85 -2.47 -2.53
CA LEU A 140 10.96 -1.31 -2.65
C LEU A 140 11.02 -0.73 -4.06
N TYR A 141 9.92 -0.85 -4.80
CA TYR A 141 9.75 -0.34 -6.16
C TYR A 141 8.86 0.89 -6.14
N ASP A 142 9.41 2.02 -6.57
CA ASP A 142 8.65 3.27 -6.73
C ASP A 142 9.37 4.18 -7.73
N SER A 143 8.65 5.05 -8.39
CA SER A 143 9.25 6.12 -9.20
C SER A 143 9.83 7.24 -8.31
N TRP A 144 9.29 7.41 -7.12
CA TRP A 144 9.45 8.60 -6.26
C TRP A 144 9.32 9.89 -7.05
N SER A 145 8.32 9.91 -7.93
CA SER A 145 8.02 10.98 -8.85
C SER A 145 6.54 11.01 -9.18
N GLU A 146 6.11 11.98 -9.97
CA GLU A 146 4.72 12.13 -10.39
C GLU A 146 4.20 10.95 -11.22
N MET A 147 2.89 10.74 -11.19
CA MET A 147 2.21 9.81 -12.09
C MET A 147 2.21 10.34 -13.52
N LYS A 148 2.75 9.57 -14.46
CA LYS A 148 2.84 9.93 -15.88
C LYS A 148 1.64 9.43 -16.66
N LYS A 149 1.26 10.18 -17.69
CA LYS A 149 0.17 9.85 -18.59
C LYS A 149 0.29 8.45 -19.20
N ASP A 150 1.49 8.06 -19.59
CA ASP A 150 1.74 6.80 -20.31
C ASP A 150 1.53 5.56 -19.43
N ASN A 151 1.49 5.74 -18.10
CA ASN A 151 1.25 4.68 -17.12
C ASN A 151 -0.22 4.63 -16.66
N LEU A 152 -1.11 5.37 -17.32
CA LEU A 152 -2.51 5.52 -16.91
C LEU A 152 -3.47 5.16 -18.04
N LEU A 153 -4.54 4.47 -17.70
CA LEU A 153 -5.68 4.31 -18.60
C LEU A 153 -6.40 5.66 -18.79
N LYS A 154 -7.24 5.74 -19.83
CA LYS A 154 -7.99 6.97 -20.15
C LYS A 154 -8.83 7.46 -18.96
N GLU A 155 -9.43 6.53 -18.24
CA GLU A 155 -10.30 6.75 -17.10
C GLU A 155 -9.50 7.27 -15.88
N GLU A 156 -8.21 6.97 -15.83
CA GLU A 156 -7.28 7.34 -14.74
C GLU A 156 -6.54 8.66 -14.97
N LEU A 157 -6.70 9.31 -16.12
CA LEU A 157 -5.93 10.51 -16.51
C LEU A 157 -6.05 11.71 -15.55
N LEU A 158 -7.05 11.72 -14.68
CA LEU A 158 -7.15 12.72 -13.59
C LEU A 158 -6.04 12.58 -12.54
N ASN A 159 -5.33 11.46 -12.55
CA ASN A 159 -4.22 11.19 -11.62
C ASN A 159 -2.86 11.69 -12.16
N VAL A 160 -2.78 12.17 -13.42
CA VAL A 160 -1.53 12.76 -13.96
C VAL A 160 -1.02 13.87 -13.04
N GLY A 161 0.28 13.83 -12.71
CA GLY A 161 0.93 14.79 -11.82
C GLY A 161 0.69 14.55 -10.33
N ARG A 162 -0.07 13.50 -9.94
CA ARG A 162 -0.11 13.11 -8.51
C ARG A 162 1.28 12.67 -8.06
N TYR A 163 1.56 12.86 -6.77
CA TYR A 163 2.80 12.44 -6.11
C TYR A 163 4.07 13.18 -6.57
N LEU A 164 3.95 14.34 -7.27
CA LEU A 164 5.06 15.15 -7.77
C LEU A 164 6.16 15.42 -6.72
N ASN A 165 5.80 15.51 -5.45
CA ASN A 165 6.73 15.88 -4.38
C ASN A 165 7.28 14.67 -3.60
N LEU A 166 7.04 13.44 -4.05
CA LEU A 166 7.70 12.28 -3.46
C LEU A 166 9.21 12.35 -3.66
N ASN A 167 9.94 11.90 -2.64
CA ASN A 167 11.39 11.95 -2.63
C ASN A 167 11.96 10.70 -1.96
N ILE A 168 12.77 9.95 -2.70
CA ILE A 168 13.42 8.73 -2.23
C ILE A 168 14.29 8.96 -1.00
N GLU A 169 14.94 10.13 -0.88
CA GLU A 169 15.80 10.44 0.27
C GLU A 169 14.98 10.63 1.56
N LEU A 170 13.75 11.12 1.44
CA LEU A 170 12.83 11.17 2.56
C LEU A 170 12.44 9.76 3.02
N THR A 171 12.10 8.88 2.07
CA THR A 171 11.79 7.47 2.36
C THR A 171 12.99 6.77 3.01
N ARG A 172 14.20 6.95 2.47
CA ARG A 172 15.44 6.43 3.08
C ARG A 172 15.64 6.93 4.51
N SER A 173 15.40 8.23 4.73
CA SER A 173 15.50 8.83 6.07
C SER A 173 14.50 8.22 7.05
N ASN A 174 13.26 8.00 6.61
CA ASN A 174 12.22 7.38 7.43
C ASN A 174 12.52 5.91 7.78
N LEU A 175 13.15 5.19 6.85
CA LEU A 175 13.44 3.75 6.97
C LEU A 175 14.89 3.45 7.38
N LYS A 176 15.66 4.46 7.81
CA LYS A 176 17.10 4.39 8.06
C LYS A 176 17.49 3.25 9.02
N GLU A 177 16.68 2.96 9.99
CA GLU A 177 16.91 1.89 10.97
C GLU A 177 17.07 0.51 10.29
N PHE A 178 16.44 0.32 9.12
CA PHE A 178 16.44 -0.94 8.35
C PHE A 178 17.25 -0.88 7.05
N GLU A 179 18.05 0.16 6.83
CA GLU A 179 18.72 0.43 5.56
C GLU A 179 19.48 -0.78 4.99
N LYS A 180 20.13 -1.56 5.85
CA LYS A 180 20.93 -2.75 5.45
C LYS A 180 20.06 -3.91 4.92
N LYS A 181 18.77 -3.91 5.19
CA LYS A 181 17.80 -4.95 4.78
C LYS A 181 16.95 -4.52 3.60
N ILE A 182 17.07 -3.26 3.16
CA ILE A 182 16.24 -2.67 2.11
C ILE A 182 17.03 -2.52 0.81
N ILE A 183 16.37 -2.90 -0.29
CA ILE A 183 16.86 -2.71 -1.65
C ILE A 183 15.88 -1.80 -2.38
N PHE A 184 16.34 -0.60 -2.74
CA PHE A 184 15.54 0.40 -3.44
C PHE A 184 15.66 0.24 -4.95
N HIS A 185 14.53 0.12 -5.64
CA HIS A 185 14.42 0.01 -7.08
C HIS A 185 13.70 1.25 -7.64
N GLN A 186 14.45 2.33 -7.83
CA GLN A 186 13.88 3.58 -8.31
C GLN A 186 13.58 3.52 -9.81
N GLY A 187 12.33 3.85 -10.15
CA GLY A 187 11.88 3.96 -11.53
C GLY A 187 10.39 3.61 -11.70
N TYR A 188 9.87 3.94 -12.87
CA TYR A 188 8.50 3.56 -13.21
C TYR A 188 8.40 2.05 -13.46
N ILE A 189 7.23 1.49 -13.18
CA ILE A 189 6.88 0.11 -13.51
C ILE A 189 6.18 0.12 -14.88
N PRO A 190 6.60 -0.76 -15.82
CA PRO A 190 7.47 -1.94 -15.63
C PRO A 190 8.97 -1.71 -15.83
N GLU A 191 9.41 -0.54 -16.27
CA GLU A 191 10.79 -0.30 -16.69
C GLU A 191 11.82 -0.56 -15.57
N SER A 192 11.43 -0.35 -14.31
CA SER A 192 12.30 -0.60 -13.15
C SER A 192 12.62 -2.09 -12.96
N PHE A 193 11.78 -3.00 -13.44
CA PHE A 193 12.01 -4.45 -13.31
C PHE A 193 13.21 -4.96 -14.08
N SER A 194 13.57 -4.31 -15.20
CA SER A 194 14.69 -4.69 -16.06
C SER A 194 16.00 -4.01 -15.70
N LYS A 195 15.96 -2.94 -14.89
CA LYS A 195 17.13 -2.10 -14.61
C LYS A 195 17.98 -2.56 -13.44
N VAL A 196 17.47 -3.44 -12.60
CA VAL A 196 18.14 -3.82 -11.35
C VAL A 196 18.42 -5.31 -11.33
N PRO A 197 19.69 -5.72 -11.27
CA PRO A 197 20.10 -7.13 -11.34
C PRO A 197 19.68 -7.97 -10.12
N ASN A 198 19.11 -7.36 -9.07
CA ASN A 198 18.81 -8.00 -7.79
C ASN A 198 17.31 -8.15 -7.52
N SER A 199 16.48 -8.31 -8.56
CA SER A 199 15.07 -8.65 -8.37
C SER A 199 14.96 -10.03 -7.71
N PRO A 200 14.09 -10.21 -6.69
CA PRO A 200 13.95 -11.51 -6.02
C PRO A 200 13.29 -12.54 -6.94
N ASP A 201 13.71 -13.80 -6.84
CA ASP A 201 13.13 -14.93 -7.56
C ASP A 201 12.06 -15.67 -6.76
N GLU A 202 12.09 -15.56 -5.45
CA GLU A 202 11.09 -16.08 -4.52
C GLU A 202 10.57 -14.96 -3.64
N ILE A 203 9.25 -14.82 -3.52
CA ILE A 203 8.59 -13.74 -2.77
C ILE A 203 7.55 -14.35 -1.84
N VAL A 204 7.61 -14.00 -0.57
CA VAL A 204 6.61 -14.41 0.43
C VAL A 204 5.46 -13.40 0.53
N PHE A 205 5.74 -12.11 0.32
CA PHE A 205 4.75 -11.05 0.41
C PHE A 205 4.98 -10.01 -0.69
N LEU A 206 3.94 -9.73 -1.45
CA LEU A 206 3.88 -8.66 -2.45
C LEU A 206 2.78 -7.67 -2.07
N HIS A 207 3.15 -6.44 -1.78
CA HIS A 207 2.21 -5.33 -1.58
C HIS A 207 2.17 -4.44 -2.83
N ILE A 208 0.98 -4.17 -3.36
CA ILE A 208 0.75 -3.36 -4.56
C ILE A 208 -0.11 -2.16 -4.20
N ASP A 209 0.48 -0.96 -4.27
CA ASP A 209 -0.15 0.34 -3.99
C ASP A 209 0.25 1.35 -5.10
N LEU A 210 -0.14 1.05 -6.34
CA LEU A 210 0.32 1.77 -7.53
C LEU A 210 -0.68 2.80 -8.06
N ASN A 211 -1.87 2.83 -7.50
CA ASN A 211 -2.94 3.78 -7.84
C ASN A 211 -3.36 3.77 -9.33
N SER A 212 -3.05 2.69 -10.08
CA SER A 212 -3.30 2.59 -11.51
C SER A 212 -3.27 1.14 -12.00
N ALA A 213 -4.09 0.84 -13.00
CA ALA A 213 -4.31 -0.50 -13.54
C ALA A 213 -3.11 -1.01 -14.37
N ILE A 214 -2.46 -0.16 -15.17
CA ILE A 214 -1.35 -0.56 -16.06
C ILE A 214 -0.16 -1.10 -15.26
N PRO A 215 0.44 -0.35 -14.31
CA PRO A 215 1.56 -0.86 -13.54
C PRO A 215 1.14 -1.98 -12.57
N THR A 216 -0.12 -2.01 -12.09
CA THR A 216 -0.63 -3.15 -11.31
C THR A 216 -0.61 -4.43 -12.12
N LYS A 217 -1.10 -4.40 -13.36
CA LYS A 217 -1.03 -5.57 -14.24
C LYS A 217 0.40 -6.01 -14.52
N ALA A 218 1.28 -5.07 -14.85
CA ALA A 218 2.69 -5.36 -15.11
C ALA A 218 3.39 -5.98 -13.88
N THR A 219 3.04 -5.51 -12.68
CA THR A 219 3.55 -6.06 -11.42
C THR A 219 3.09 -7.49 -11.22
N LEU A 220 1.82 -7.79 -11.48
CA LEU A 220 1.29 -9.15 -11.43
C LEU A 220 1.96 -10.07 -12.46
N ASP A 221 2.11 -9.63 -13.70
CA ASP A 221 2.76 -10.43 -14.76
C ASP A 221 4.20 -10.79 -14.38
N PHE A 222 4.92 -9.89 -13.73
CA PHE A 222 6.33 -10.07 -13.38
C PHE A 222 6.54 -10.87 -12.08
N PHE A 223 5.78 -10.57 -11.02
CA PHE A 223 6.02 -11.13 -9.69
C PHE A 223 5.13 -12.32 -9.33
N PHE A 224 3.94 -12.46 -9.91
CA PHE A 224 3.05 -13.57 -9.56
C PHE A 224 3.70 -14.95 -9.71
N PRO A 225 4.47 -15.24 -10.79
CA PRO A 225 5.16 -16.53 -10.93
C PRO A 225 6.23 -16.79 -9.85
N LYS A 226 6.62 -15.77 -9.10
CA LYS A 226 7.65 -15.82 -8.06
C LYS A 226 7.08 -15.88 -6.64
N ILE A 227 5.75 -15.80 -6.51
CA ILE A 227 5.10 -15.90 -5.19
C ILE A 227 5.16 -17.35 -4.71
N THR A 228 5.74 -17.56 -3.55
CA THR A 228 5.85 -18.88 -2.93
C THR A 228 4.48 -19.43 -2.53
N HIS A 229 4.39 -20.75 -2.40
CA HIS A 229 3.21 -21.38 -1.76
C HIS A 229 3.02 -20.83 -0.33
N GLY A 230 1.80 -20.48 0.02
CA GLY A 230 1.47 -19.79 1.28
C GLY A 230 1.79 -18.28 1.29
N GLY A 231 2.39 -17.77 0.21
CA GLY A 231 2.65 -16.34 0.04
C GLY A 231 1.37 -15.54 -0.20
N ILE A 232 1.46 -14.23 0.02
CA ILE A 232 0.34 -13.30 -0.09
C ILE A 232 0.64 -12.17 -1.07
N ILE A 233 -0.39 -11.75 -1.82
CA ILE A 233 -0.42 -10.46 -2.51
C ILE A 233 -1.48 -9.59 -1.87
N LEU A 234 -1.09 -8.41 -1.38
CA LEU A 234 -1.99 -7.39 -0.85
C LEU A 234 -2.14 -6.27 -1.89
N PHE A 235 -3.38 -5.98 -2.25
CA PHE A 235 -3.76 -4.86 -3.12
C PHE A 235 -4.34 -3.75 -2.27
N ASP A 236 -3.74 -2.57 -2.31
CA ASP A 236 -4.22 -1.43 -1.55
C ASP A 236 -5.40 -0.74 -2.23
N ASP A 237 -5.31 -0.53 -3.54
CA ASP A 237 -6.26 0.20 -4.36
C ASP A 237 -7.24 -0.72 -5.10
N TYR A 238 -7.87 -1.65 -4.39
CA TYR A 238 -8.77 -2.60 -5.03
C TYR A 238 -10.23 -2.13 -5.07
N GLY A 239 -10.76 -1.71 -3.94
CA GLY A 239 -12.20 -1.44 -3.76
C GLY A 239 -12.53 0.01 -3.42
N TRP A 240 -11.59 0.93 -3.55
CA TRP A 240 -11.84 2.35 -3.35
C TRP A 240 -12.55 2.98 -4.53
N GLU A 241 -13.39 3.97 -4.27
CA GLU A 241 -14.03 4.77 -5.31
C GLU A 241 -12.97 5.44 -6.22
N GLY A 242 -13.05 5.17 -7.52
CA GLY A 242 -12.12 5.70 -8.53
C GLY A 242 -10.96 4.77 -8.89
N TYR A 243 -11.00 3.51 -8.44
CA TYR A 243 -10.03 2.46 -8.79
C TYR A 243 -10.71 1.26 -9.47
N ASP A 244 -11.81 1.50 -10.19
CA ASP A 244 -12.58 0.46 -10.86
C ASP A 244 -11.74 -0.30 -11.90
N GLU A 245 -10.83 0.37 -12.58
CA GLU A 245 -9.93 -0.20 -13.57
C GLU A 245 -8.92 -1.15 -12.92
N THR A 246 -8.33 -0.75 -11.80
CA THR A 246 -7.43 -1.61 -11.01
C THR A 246 -8.16 -2.84 -10.53
N LYS A 247 -9.38 -2.68 -10.00
CA LYS A 247 -10.23 -3.79 -9.57
C LYS A 247 -10.50 -4.77 -10.70
N GLN A 248 -10.88 -4.27 -11.89
CA GLN A 248 -11.16 -5.11 -13.06
C GLN A 248 -9.93 -5.92 -13.49
N VAL A 249 -8.75 -5.30 -13.48
CA VAL A 249 -7.49 -5.99 -13.79
C VAL A 249 -7.23 -7.11 -12.80
N VAL A 250 -7.35 -6.86 -11.51
CA VAL A 250 -7.13 -7.85 -10.45
C VAL A 250 -8.15 -8.98 -10.55
N ASP A 251 -9.45 -8.68 -10.64
CA ASP A 251 -10.51 -9.69 -10.75
C ASP A 251 -10.29 -10.58 -11.98
N LYS A 252 -9.97 -10.00 -13.14
CA LYS A 252 -9.69 -10.76 -14.37
C LYS A 252 -8.44 -11.63 -14.25
N TYR A 253 -7.39 -11.10 -13.62
CA TYR A 253 -6.11 -11.81 -13.46
C TYR A 253 -6.28 -13.10 -12.64
N PHE A 254 -7.08 -13.03 -11.57
CA PHE A 254 -7.26 -14.15 -10.63
C PHE A 254 -8.47 -15.04 -10.91
N TYR A 255 -9.28 -14.74 -11.91
CA TYR A 255 -10.52 -15.48 -12.22
C TYR A 255 -10.33 -17.01 -12.31
N ASN A 256 -9.23 -17.46 -12.93
CA ASN A 256 -8.91 -18.89 -13.12
C ASN A 256 -7.68 -19.36 -12.32
N LYS A 257 -7.28 -18.65 -11.28
CA LYS A 257 -6.16 -19.05 -10.43
C LYS A 257 -6.63 -19.88 -9.24
N SER A 258 -5.79 -20.81 -8.78
CA SER A 258 -6.13 -21.76 -7.71
C SER A 258 -6.24 -21.12 -6.32
N GLY A 259 -5.61 -19.98 -6.10
CA GLY A 259 -5.65 -19.28 -4.81
C GLY A 259 -6.97 -18.57 -4.54
N MET A 260 -7.07 -17.90 -3.41
CA MET A 260 -8.28 -17.21 -2.96
C MET A 260 -8.06 -15.70 -2.91
N LEU A 261 -8.94 -14.94 -3.58
CA LEU A 261 -8.99 -13.48 -3.48
C LEU A 261 -10.03 -13.05 -2.45
N LEU A 262 -9.58 -12.59 -1.29
CA LEU A 262 -10.39 -12.06 -0.20
C LEU A 262 -10.56 -10.54 -0.34
N LYS A 263 -11.80 -10.09 -0.51
CA LYS A 263 -12.13 -8.65 -0.60
C LYS A 263 -12.38 -8.09 0.79
N LEU A 264 -11.72 -6.98 1.14
CA LEU A 264 -11.78 -6.42 2.47
C LEU A 264 -12.65 -5.15 2.53
N PRO A 265 -13.34 -4.92 3.66
CA PRO A 265 -14.09 -3.68 3.88
C PRO A 265 -13.22 -2.41 3.92
N THR A 266 -11.92 -2.56 4.08
CA THR A 266 -10.95 -1.46 3.99
C THR A 266 -10.77 -0.90 2.57
N GLY A 267 -11.34 -1.56 1.55
CA GLY A 267 -11.08 -1.26 0.14
C GLY A 267 -9.86 -1.99 -0.42
N GLN A 268 -9.15 -2.73 0.42
CA GLN A 268 -8.03 -3.60 0.02
C GLN A 268 -8.55 -4.99 -0.42
N ALA A 269 -7.68 -5.77 -1.05
CA ALA A 269 -7.90 -7.19 -1.28
C ALA A 269 -6.63 -7.99 -1.01
N ILE A 270 -6.78 -9.24 -0.56
CA ILE A 270 -5.68 -10.16 -0.31
C ILE A 270 -5.85 -11.37 -1.23
N TYR A 271 -4.80 -11.71 -1.98
CA TYR A 271 -4.72 -12.99 -2.66
C TYR A 271 -3.80 -13.94 -1.88
N PHE A 272 -4.33 -15.11 -1.53
CA PHE A 272 -3.59 -16.19 -0.90
C PHE A 272 -3.15 -17.19 -1.97
N ASN A 273 -1.84 -17.40 -2.10
CA ASN A 273 -1.26 -18.34 -3.06
C ASN A 273 -1.11 -19.72 -2.42
N ASN A 274 -2.13 -20.54 -2.59
CA ASN A 274 -2.22 -21.89 -2.02
C ASN A 274 -1.72 -22.96 -2.99
#